data_22dfe4d5e88d1ebfebf9f1fd2ea92966
#
_entry.id   22dfe4d5e88d1ebfebf9f1fd2ea92966
#
_cell.length_a   1.000
_cell.length_b   1.000
_cell.length_c   1.000
_cell.angle_alpha   90.00
_cell.angle_beta   90.00
_cell.angle_gamma   90.00
#
_symmetry.space_group_name_H-M   'P 1'
#
loop_
_entity.id
_entity.type
_entity.pdbx_description
1 polymer ?
#
loop_
_entity_poly.entity_id
_entity_poly.type
_entity_poly.pdbx_seq_one_letter_code
_entity_poly.pdbx_strand_id
1 'polypeptide(L)'
;MNFTPHIFAEIRLLLTNQGGRKQPTPADEFGCPVRVAGELFDTRMDLRDTGSLSPGATARVPIRFLRPDFVRPLIQIGSEFTLWEMRMIGHGRVLQIYESMAA
;
A
#
# COMPACT_ATOMS: atom_id res chain seq x y z
N MET A 1 0.36 19.73 1.69
CA MET A 1 1.14 18.57 2.18
C MET A 1 1.90 17.96 1.01
N ASN A 2 3.20 17.79 1.17
CA ASN A 2 4.03 17.18 0.14
C ASN A 2 4.04 15.68 0.33
N PHE A 3 3.66 14.97 -0.71
CA PHE A 3 3.73 13.52 -0.73
C PHE A 3 4.56 13.10 -1.94
N THR A 4 5.73 12.51 -1.67
CA THR A 4 6.60 12.01 -2.73
C THR A 4 6.47 10.49 -2.78
N PRO A 5 5.69 9.96 -3.74
CA PRO A 5 5.51 8.52 -3.81
C PRO A 5 6.76 7.82 -4.34
N HIS A 6 6.93 6.58 -3.94
CA HIS A 6 7.98 5.70 -4.45
C HIS A 6 7.43 4.74 -5.49
N ILE A 7 6.17 4.32 -5.34
CA ILE A 7 5.50 3.44 -6.28
C ILE A 7 4.06 3.87 -6.49
N PHE A 8 3.50 3.44 -7.61
CA PHE A 8 2.06 3.45 -7.85
C PHE A 8 1.60 2.00 -7.85
N ALA A 9 0.55 1.70 -7.11
CA ALA A 9 0.12 0.32 -6.91
C ALA A 9 -1.39 0.18 -6.93
N GLU A 10 -1.85 -0.98 -7.36
CA GLU A 10 -3.24 -1.36 -7.17
C GLU A 10 -3.35 -2.13 -5.86
N ILE A 11 -4.29 -1.73 -5.01
CA ILE A 11 -4.56 -2.42 -3.75
C ILE A 11 -6.00 -2.87 -3.72
N ARG A 12 -6.24 -4.00 -3.07
CA ARG A 12 -7.56 -4.55 -2.85
C ARG A 12 -7.70 -4.92 -1.39
N LEU A 13 -8.67 -4.31 -0.72
CA LEU A 13 -8.97 -4.64 0.67
C LEU A 13 -9.87 -5.87 0.72
N LEU A 14 -9.60 -6.75 1.66
CA LEU A 14 -10.48 -7.88 1.93
C LEU A 14 -11.82 -7.37 2.45
N LEU A 15 -12.88 -8.13 2.18
CA LEU A 15 -14.16 -7.91 2.83
C LEU A 15 -14.02 -8.19 4.33
N THR A 16 -14.85 -7.56 5.14
CA THR A 16 -14.82 -7.75 6.59
C THR A 16 -14.97 -9.24 6.96
N ASN A 17 -15.87 -9.94 6.29
CA ASN A 17 -16.08 -11.37 6.56
C ASN A 17 -14.96 -12.27 6.01
N GLN A 18 -14.00 -11.71 5.30
CA GLN A 18 -12.80 -12.43 4.85
C GLN A 18 -11.60 -12.17 5.76
N GLY A 19 -11.81 -11.50 6.88
CA GLY A 19 -10.74 -11.09 7.77
C GLY A 19 -10.26 -9.66 7.56
N GLY A 20 -10.92 -8.90 6.70
CA GLY A 20 -10.57 -7.52 6.42
C GLY A 20 -10.96 -6.55 7.53
N ARG A 21 -10.74 -5.27 7.27
CA ARG A 21 -11.09 -4.21 8.21
C ARG A 21 -12.59 -4.19 8.48
N LYS A 22 -12.96 -3.71 9.65
CA LYS A 22 -14.38 -3.51 10.00
C LYS A 22 -14.88 -2.14 9.57
N GLN A 23 -13.97 -1.18 9.36
CA GLN A 23 -14.27 0.21 9.04
C GLN A 23 -13.53 0.62 7.78
N PRO A 24 -14.02 1.65 7.07
CA PRO A 24 -13.24 2.23 5.98
C PRO A 24 -11.90 2.79 6.45
N THR A 25 -10.97 2.98 5.52
CA THR A 25 -9.70 3.60 5.82
C THR A 25 -9.88 5.09 6.11
N PRO A 26 -8.85 5.76 6.68
CA PRO A 26 -8.82 7.22 6.67
C PRO A 26 -8.97 7.77 5.25
N ALA A 27 -9.39 9.03 5.12
CA ALA A 27 -9.73 9.63 3.83
C ALA A 27 -8.51 10.13 3.04
N ASP A 28 -7.52 10.72 3.73
CA ASP A 28 -6.42 11.40 3.05
C ASP A 28 -5.15 10.57 2.97
N GLU A 29 -4.74 10.00 4.08
CA GLU A 29 -3.51 9.23 4.17
C GLU A 29 -3.75 7.98 5.00
N PHE A 30 -3.31 6.85 4.47
CA PHE A 30 -3.47 5.57 5.15
C PHE A 30 -2.09 4.98 5.44
N GLY A 31 -1.72 4.98 6.72
CA GLY A 31 -0.50 4.32 7.17
C GLY A 31 -0.76 2.84 7.35
N CYS A 32 -0.06 1.99 6.61
CA CYS A 32 -0.30 0.56 6.63
C CYS A 32 1.00 -0.20 6.36
N PRO A 33 1.41 -1.10 7.27
CA PRO A 33 2.51 -2.00 6.94
C PRO A 33 2.16 -2.91 5.76
N VAL A 34 3.14 -3.14 4.90
CA VAL A 34 3.01 -4.10 3.80
C VAL A 34 4.09 -5.16 3.95
N ARG A 35 3.75 -6.38 3.58
CA ARG A 35 4.72 -7.46 3.54
C ARG A 35 5.20 -7.66 2.12
N VAL A 36 6.49 -7.49 1.93
CA VAL A 36 7.17 -7.65 0.64
C VAL A 36 8.28 -8.68 0.82
N ALA A 37 8.30 -9.71 0.00
CA ALA A 37 9.32 -10.76 0.08
C ALA A 37 9.51 -11.30 1.51
N GLY A 38 8.41 -11.44 2.24
CA GLY A 38 8.43 -12.00 3.59
C GLY A 38 8.76 -11.02 4.71
N GLU A 39 9.01 -9.76 4.42
CA GLU A 39 9.37 -8.74 5.41
C GLU A 39 8.34 -7.62 5.45
N LEU A 40 8.08 -7.09 6.65
CA LEU A 40 7.13 -5.98 6.84
C LEU A 40 7.85 -4.64 6.71
N PHE A 41 7.22 -3.72 5.98
CA PHE A 41 7.70 -2.35 5.81
C PHE A 41 6.58 -1.36 6.03
N ASP A 42 6.85 -0.28 6.75
CA ASP A 42 5.88 0.78 6.93
C ASP A 42 5.71 1.59 5.66
N THR A 43 4.46 1.93 5.37
CA THR A 43 4.11 2.76 4.23
C THR A 43 3.13 3.85 4.61
N ARG A 44 3.03 4.83 3.71
CA ARG A 44 1.94 5.80 3.70
C ARG A 44 1.33 5.78 2.31
N MET A 45 0.03 5.58 2.24
CA MET A 45 -0.73 5.54 1.00
C MET A 45 -1.50 6.83 0.85
N ASP A 46 -1.40 7.46 -0.32
CA ASP A 46 -2.10 8.71 -0.60
C ASP A 46 -3.49 8.40 -1.13
N LEU A 47 -4.51 8.71 -0.33
CA LEU A 47 -5.92 8.44 -0.67
C LEU A 47 -6.68 9.72 -1.03
N ARG A 48 -5.99 10.84 -1.25
CA ARG A 48 -6.69 12.11 -1.53
C ARG A 48 -7.53 12.06 -2.80
N ASP A 49 -7.09 11.31 -3.81
CA ASP A 49 -7.84 11.18 -5.06
C ASP A 49 -8.95 10.14 -4.98
N THR A 50 -8.77 9.08 -4.21
CA THR A 50 -9.76 8.01 -4.09
C THR A 50 -10.74 8.24 -2.95
N GLY A 51 -10.32 8.97 -1.92
CA GLY A 51 -11.03 9.05 -0.66
C GLY A 51 -10.87 7.78 0.15
N SER A 52 -11.62 7.70 1.24
CA SER A 52 -11.65 6.55 2.13
C SER A 52 -12.05 5.28 1.37
N LEU A 53 -11.36 4.18 1.64
CA LEU A 53 -11.63 2.88 1.01
C LEU A 53 -12.40 1.98 1.95
N SER A 54 -13.55 1.50 1.50
CA SER A 54 -14.35 0.54 2.25
C SER A 54 -13.80 -0.88 2.12
N PRO A 55 -14.10 -1.78 3.08
CA PRO A 55 -13.76 -3.19 2.92
C PRO A 55 -14.25 -3.73 1.58
N GLY A 56 -13.39 -4.47 0.89
CA GLY A 56 -13.69 -5.01 -0.44
C GLY A 56 -13.34 -4.08 -1.60
N ALA A 57 -12.98 -2.83 -1.33
CA ALA A 57 -12.65 -1.87 -2.39
C ALA A 57 -11.33 -2.20 -3.06
N THR A 58 -11.26 -1.90 -4.35
CA THR A 58 -10.02 -1.92 -5.14
C THR A 58 -9.73 -0.49 -5.59
N ALA A 59 -8.48 -0.06 -5.46
CA ALA A 59 -8.07 1.27 -5.87
C ALA A 59 -6.62 1.28 -6.32
N ARG A 60 -6.26 2.27 -7.14
CA ARG A 60 -4.88 2.52 -7.54
C ARG A 60 -4.39 3.75 -6.81
N VAL A 61 -3.31 3.61 -6.07
CA VAL A 61 -2.85 4.64 -5.13
C VAL A 61 -1.34 4.81 -5.17
N PRO A 62 -0.86 6.06 -4.96
CA PRO A 62 0.55 6.30 -4.71
C PRO A 62 0.93 5.82 -3.32
N ILE A 63 2.10 5.20 -3.19
CA ILE A 63 2.61 4.68 -1.92
C ILE A 63 4.02 5.18 -1.68
N ARG A 64 4.28 5.66 -0.45
CA ARG A 64 5.59 6.05 0.03
C ARG A 64 6.03 5.06 1.09
N PHE A 65 7.24 4.52 0.95
CA PHE A 65 7.85 3.68 1.99
C PHE A 65 8.64 4.58 2.95
N LEU A 66 8.63 4.23 4.23
CA LEU A 66 9.44 4.94 5.22
C LEU A 66 10.92 4.57 5.09
N ARG A 67 11.20 3.37 4.62
CA ARG A 67 12.57 2.87 4.38
C ARG A 67 12.70 2.36 2.95
N PRO A 68 12.66 3.26 1.96
CA PRO A 68 12.69 2.85 0.55
C PRO A 68 13.98 2.13 0.16
N ASP A 69 15.09 2.44 0.79
CA ASP A 69 16.38 1.80 0.53
C ASP A 69 16.35 0.29 0.80
N PHE A 70 15.60 -0.15 1.79
CA PHE A 70 15.46 -1.59 2.09
C PHE A 70 14.48 -2.28 1.17
N VAL A 71 13.50 -1.56 0.65
CA VAL A 71 12.45 -2.14 -0.20
C VAL A 71 12.91 -2.24 -1.65
N ARG A 72 13.70 -1.27 -2.11
CA ARG A 72 14.09 -1.15 -3.53
C ARG A 72 14.63 -2.45 -4.13
N PRO A 73 15.56 -3.19 -3.48
CA PRO A 73 16.08 -4.43 -4.08
C PRO A 73 15.07 -5.56 -4.10
N LEU A 74 13.93 -5.41 -3.41
CA LEU A 74 12.95 -6.50 -3.25
C LEU A 74 11.77 -6.40 -4.22
N ILE A 75 11.63 -5.29 -4.96
CA ILE A 75 10.44 -5.05 -5.79
C ILE A 75 10.82 -4.75 -7.23
N GLN A 76 9.85 -5.08 -8.09
CA GLN A 76 9.85 -4.71 -9.50
C GLN A 76 8.40 -4.50 -9.94
N ILE A 77 8.18 -3.96 -11.13
CA ILE A 77 6.83 -3.84 -11.67
C ILE A 77 6.20 -5.22 -11.72
N GLY A 78 4.98 -5.34 -11.20
CA GLY A 78 4.26 -6.60 -11.10
C GLY A 78 4.45 -7.33 -9.77
N SER A 79 5.39 -6.91 -8.93
CA SER A 79 5.56 -7.51 -7.61
C SER A 79 4.28 -7.42 -6.79
N GLU A 80 3.93 -8.51 -6.13
CA GLU A 80 2.78 -8.56 -5.25
C GLU A 80 3.22 -8.36 -3.80
N PHE A 81 2.32 -7.81 -3.00
CA PHE A 81 2.54 -7.62 -1.58
C PHE A 81 1.20 -7.74 -0.85
N THR A 82 1.26 -7.84 0.46
CA THR A 82 0.05 -7.91 1.30
C THR A 82 0.04 -6.76 2.29
N LEU A 83 -1.18 -6.32 2.66
CA LEU A 83 -1.40 -5.25 3.63
C LEU A 83 -1.74 -5.86 4.98
N TRP A 84 -1.17 -5.29 6.04
CA TRP A 84 -1.28 -5.85 7.38
C TRP A 84 -1.71 -4.82 8.42
N GLU A 85 -2.67 -5.22 9.26
CA GLU A 85 -3.06 -4.51 10.49
C GLU A 85 -3.33 -5.59 11.53
N MET A 86 -2.29 -6.04 12.24
CA MET A 86 -2.34 -7.19 13.15
C MET A 86 -2.63 -8.51 12.43
N ARG A 87 -3.25 -8.47 11.27
CA ARG A 87 -3.50 -9.59 10.37
C ARG A 87 -3.51 -9.08 8.94
N MET A 88 -3.52 -9.98 7.99
CA MET A 88 -3.60 -9.58 6.58
C MET A 88 -4.98 -9.00 6.29
N ILE A 89 -5.00 -7.77 5.75
CA ILE A 89 -6.24 -7.07 5.43
C ILE A 89 -6.42 -6.79 3.94
N GLY A 90 -5.42 -7.10 3.12
CA GLY A 90 -5.53 -6.83 1.70
C GLY A 90 -4.31 -7.28 0.92
N HIS A 91 -4.39 -7.04 -0.37
CA HIS A 91 -3.35 -7.37 -1.36
C HIS A 91 -3.01 -6.16 -2.20
N GLY A 92 -1.81 -6.15 -2.75
CA GLY A 92 -1.40 -5.12 -3.68
C GLY A 92 -0.47 -5.64 -4.75
N ARG A 93 -0.35 -4.84 -5.82
CA ARG A 93 0.56 -5.11 -6.93
C ARG A 93 1.21 -3.82 -7.38
N VAL A 94 2.52 -3.84 -7.57
CA VAL A 94 3.28 -2.69 -8.05
C VAL A 94 2.99 -2.48 -9.53
N LEU A 95 2.49 -1.30 -9.88
CA LEU A 95 2.20 -0.92 -11.26
C LEU A 95 3.30 -0.07 -11.86
N GLN A 96 3.93 0.78 -11.04
CA GLN A 96 4.98 1.69 -11.48
C GLN A 96 5.95 1.96 -10.34
N ILE A 97 7.22 2.10 -10.66
CA ILE A 97 8.26 2.50 -9.71
C ILE A 97 8.78 3.87 -10.15
N TYR A 98 8.70 4.87 -9.26
CA TYR A 98 9.14 6.21 -9.56
C TYR A 98 10.64 6.39 -9.31
N GLU A 99 11.23 7.43 -9.91
CA GLU A 99 12.65 7.73 -9.74
C GLU A 99 13.03 7.95 -8.28
N SER A 100 12.12 8.52 -7.48
CA SER A 100 12.32 8.72 -6.05
C SER A 100 12.69 7.43 -5.31
N MET A 101 12.31 6.29 -5.85
CA MET A 101 12.62 4.98 -5.27
C MET A 101 14.05 4.54 -5.58
N ALA A 102 14.60 5.02 -6.69
CA ALA A 102 15.91 4.58 -7.18
C ALA A 102 17.08 5.33 -6.53
N ALA A 103 16.80 6.41 -5.84
CA ALA A 103 17.82 7.26 -5.25
C ALA A 103 18.58 6.59 -4.10
#